data_bc45ff54ebeccabf9d5e8b7157fb8539
#
_entry.id   bc45ff54ebeccabf9d5e8b7157fb8539
#
_cell.length_a   1.000
_cell.length_b   1.000
_cell.length_c   1.000
_cell.angle_alpha   90.00
_cell.angle_beta   90.00
_cell.angle_gamma   90.00
#
_symmetry.space_group_name_H-M   'P 1'
#
loop_
_entity.id
_entity.type
_entity.pdbx_description
1 polymer ?
#
loop_
_entity_poly.entity_id
_entity_poly.type
_entity_poly.pdbx_seq_one_letter_code
_entity_poly.pdbx_strand_id
1 'polypeptide(L)'
;MAEYKLLKTEGRAKRAEFHTVHGTIQTPVFMNVGTIGAIKGAVSTMDLQQIGTQVELSNTYHLHVRPGDKIVKQLGGLHKFMVWDKPILTDSGGFQVFSLAKLRKIKEEGVYFNSHIDGHKIFTGPEESMQIQSNLASTIAMAFDECPSSVADRDYVQKSVDRTTRWLARCKAEMARLNSLPDTINKEQLLFGINQGAVYEDIRIEHAKAISEMDLDGYAVGGLAVGETHEEMYRILDAVVPYLPQNKPTYLMGVGTPANILEGVERGIDFFDCVYPSRNGRHGHVYTNHGKMNLFNAKYELDTRPIEEGCQCPACQHYSRAYIRHLLKAKEMLGMRLCVLHNLYFYNHMMEEIRDALDAGNFAEYKKMRLEGFEEGKINSKR
;
A
#
# COMPACT_ATOMS: atom_id res chain seq x y z
N MET A 1 -16.15 -15.64 8.00
CA MET A 1 -15.49 -14.66 8.89
C MET A 1 -14.01 -14.63 8.55
N ALA A 2 -13.43 -13.44 8.50
CA ALA A 2 -12.00 -13.31 8.29
C ALA A 2 -11.22 -13.88 9.49
N GLU A 3 -10.10 -14.51 9.23
CA GLU A 3 -9.22 -15.10 10.23
C GLU A 3 -7.76 -14.76 9.89
N TYR A 4 -7.03 -14.23 10.90
CA TYR A 4 -5.59 -14.06 10.81
C TYR A 4 -4.91 -15.18 11.57
N LYS A 5 -4.29 -16.11 10.83
CA LYS A 5 -3.62 -17.29 11.39
C LYS A 5 -2.12 -17.09 11.36
N LEU A 6 -1.54 -16.82 12.54
CA LEU A 6 -0.09 -16.75 12.69
C LEU A 6 0.50 -18.16 12.54
N LEU A 7 1.44 -18.32 11.61
CA LEU A 7 2.10 -19.60 11.32
C LEU A 7 3.46 -19.69 12.01
N LYS A 8 4.27 -18.62 11.93
CA LYS A 8 5.63 -18.58 12.46
C LYS A 8 6.05 -17.14 12.80
N THR A 9 7.00 -17.02 13.72
CA THR A 9 7.65 -15.76 14.06
C THR A 9 9.17 -15.92 14.08
N GLU A 10 9.89 -14.87 13.69
CA GLU A 10 11.33 -14.72 13.91
C GLU A 10 11.58 -13.33 14.47
N GLY A 11 11.88 -13.26 15.80
CA GLY A 11 11.81 -12.01 16.53
C GLY A 11 10.38 -11.43 16.50
N ARG A 12 10.23 -10.21 15.96
CA ARG A 12 8.91 -9.59 15.74
C ARG A 12 8.34 -9.85 14.34
N ALA A 13 9.15 -10.33 13.40
CA ALA A 13 8.68 -10.67 12.06
C ALA A 13 7.67 -11.81 12.11
N LYS A 14 6.59 -11.68 11.36
CA LYS A 14 5.45 -12.60 11.35
C LYS A 14 5.26 -13.23 9.98
N ARG A 15 5.07 -14.55 9.96
CA ARG A 15 4.58 -15.32 8.83
C ARG A 15 3.16 -15.75 9.14
N ALA A 16 2.18 -15.31 8.35
CA ALA A 16 0.77 -15.62 8.61
C ALA A 16 -0.05 -15.83 7.34
N GLU A 17 -1.26 -16.34 7.53
CA GLU A 17 -2.34 -16.38 6.55
C GLU A 17 -3.48 -15.49 7.00
N PHE A 18 -3.96 -14.63 6.11
CA PHE A 18 -5.15 -13.83 6.37
C PHE A 18 -6.27 -14.27 5.43
N HIS A 19 -7.22 -15.03 5.99
CA HIS A 19 -8.36 -15.56 5.26
C HIS A 19 -9.42 -14.48 5.10
N THR A 20 -9.89 -14.27 3.87
CA THR A 20 -10.91 -13.28 3.53
C THR A 20 -11.97 -13.88 2.62
N VAL A 21 -13.08 -13.19 2.40
CA VAL A 21 -14.14 -13.60 1.48
C VAL A 21 -13.65 -13.73 0.01
N HIS A 22 -12.59 -13.05 -0.36
CA HIS A 22 -12.00 -13.09 -1.71
C HIS A 22 -10.70 -13.90 -1.79
N GLY A 23 -10.44 -14.76 -0.82
CA GLY A 23 -9.27 -15.65 -0.78
C GLY A 23 -8.32 -15.36 0.37
N THR A 24 -7.29 -16.20 0.45
CA THR A 24 -6.27 -16.13 1.51
C THR A 24 -5.09 -15.29 1.06
N ILE A 25 -4.68 -14.37 1.91
CA ILE A 25 -3.50 -13.53 1.73
C ILE A 25 -2.37 -14.14 2.53
N GLN A 26 -1.26 -14.48 1.85
CA GLN A 26 -0.03 -14.92 2.50
C GLN A 26 0.78 -13.69 2.92
N THR A 27 1.04 -13.53 4.20
CA THR A 27 1.79 -12.38 4.72
C THR A 27 3.21 -12.76 5.16
N PRO A 28 4.19 -11.84 5.09
CA PRO A 28 4.10 -10.46 4.61
C PRO A 28 3.74 -10.33 3.14
N VAL A 29 3.06 -9.23 2.76
CA VAL A 29 2.57 -8.99 1.41
C VAL A 29 2.77 -7.55 0.96
N PHE A 30 3.06 -7.34 -0.33
CA PHE A 30 3.05 -6.03 -0.97
C PHE A 30 1.79 -5.89 -1.82
N MET A 31 1.02 -4.83 -1.61
CA MET A 31 -0.19 -4.51 -2.36
C MET A 31 0.17 -3.64 -3.56
N ASN A 32 -0.16 -4.09 -4.76
CA ASN A 32 0.10 -3.32 -5.98
C ASN A 32 -0.95 -2.20 -6.13
N VAL A 33 -0.47 -0.96 -6.26
CA VAL A 33 -1.34 0.23 -6.24
C VAL A 33 -1.94 0.52 -7.60
N GLY A 34 -3.23 0.27 -7.73
CA GLY A 34 -4.06 0.57 -8.89
C GLY A 34 -5.01 1.73 -8.65
N THR A 35 -4.50 2.93 -8.55
CA THR A 35 -5.16 4.19 -8.13
C THR A 35 -6.63 4.33 -8.54
N ILE A 36 -6.98 3.95 -9.77
CA ILE A 36 -8.34 4.08 -10.35
C ILE A 36 -8.88 2.74 -10.86
N GLY A 37 -8.60 1.66 -10.14
CA GLY A 37 -8.90 0.31 -10.61
C GLY A 37 -7.99 -0.17 -11.73
N ALA A 38 -6.80 0.41 -11.85
CA ALA A 38 -5.78 0.02 -12.82
C ALA A 38 -4.40 0.53 -12.39
N ILE A 39 -3.36 -0.26 -12.65
CA ILE A 39 -1.98 0.16 -12.39
C ILE A 39 -1.54 1.17 -13.47
N LYS A 40 -1.08 2.34 -13.03
CA LYS A 40 -0.48 3.33 -13.95
C LYS A 40 0.75 2.74 -14.63
N GLY A 41 0.73 2.68 -15.96
CA GLY A 41 1.77 2.04 -16.77
C GLY A 41 1.22 0.91 -17.64
N ALA A 42 -0.11 0.91 -17.86
CA ALA A 42 -0.82 -0.02 -18.75
C ALA A 42 -0.63 -1.51 -18.34
N VAL A 43 -0.62 -1.78 -17.04
CA VAL A 43 -0.61 -3.14 -16.49
C VAL A 43 -2.04 -3.54 -16.17
N SER A 44 -2.50 -4.61 -16.80
CA SER A 44 -3.85 -5.15 -16.62
C SER A 44 -3.94 -6.08 -15.40
N THR A 45 -5.18 -6.45 -15.03
CA THR A 45 -5.43 -7.48 -14.02
C THR A 45 -4.88 -8.85 -14.43
N MET A 46 -4.88 -9.16 -15.73
CA MET A 46 -4.26 -10.38 -16.26
C MET A 46 -2.75 -10.39 -16.03
N ASP A 47 -2.08 -9.25 -16.23
CA ASP A 47 -0.66 -9.10 -15.91
C ASP A 47 -0.42 -9.27 -14.39
N LEU A 48 -1.29 -8.70 -13.54
CA LEU A 48 -1.19 -8.84 -12.09
C LEU A 48 -1.33 -10.29 -11.64
N GLN A 49 -2.23 -11.07 -12.25
CA GLN A 49 -2.35 -12.50 -12.01
C GLN A 49 -1.05 -13.23 -12.39
N GLN A 50 -0.50 -12.94 -13.58
CA GLN A 50 0.72 -13.56 -14.09
C GLN A 50 1.94 -13.30 -13.21
N ILE A 51 2.04 -12.13 -12.58
CA ILE A 51 3.16 -11.78 -11.69
C ILE A 51 2.91 -12.11 -10.22
N GLY A 52 1.90 -12.90 -9.90
CA GLY A 52 1.66 -13.40 -8.55
C GLY A 52 1.11 -12.36 -7.56
N THR A 53 0.46 -11.28 -8.03
CA THR A 53 -0.19 -10.31 -7.15
C THR A 53 -1.26 -10.97 -6.30
N GLN A 54 -1.22 -10.75 -4.99
CA GLN A 54 -2.21 -11.28 -4.05
C GLN A 54 -3.30 -10.25 -3.71
N VAL A 55 -2.91 -8.99 -3.56
CA VAL A 55 -3.81 -7.90 -3.16
C VAL A 55 -3.57 -6.69 -4.06
N GLU A 56 -4.66 -6.14 -4.61
CA GLU A 56 -4.64 -4.85 -5.28
C GLU A 56 -5.12 -3.76 -4.33
N LEU A 57 -4.52 -2.56 -4.40
CA LEU A 57 -4.96 -1.40 -3.66
C LEU A 57 -5.56 -0.36 -4.60
N SER A 58 -6.83 -0.02 -4.40
CA SER A 58 -7.54 1.04 -5.13
C SER A 58 -7.79 2.26 -4.26
N ASN A 59 -7.76 3.46 -4.86
CA ASN A 59 -7.94 4.71 -4.12
C ASN A 59 -9.40 5.17 -4.11
N THR A 60 -9.98 5.24 -2.93
CA THR A 60 -11.38 5.62 -2.68
C THR A 60 -11.72 6.99 -3.25
N TYR A 61 -10.92 8.02 -2.95
CA TYR A 61 -11.15 9.37 -3.46
C TYR A 61 -11.18 9.45 -4.98
N HIS A 62 -10.19 8.85 -5.64
CA HIS A 62 -10.11 8.90 -7.10
C HIS A 62 -11.28 8.19 -7.78
N LEU A 63 -11.71 7.04 -7.25
CA LEU A 63 -12.84 6.28 -7.78
C LEU A 63 -14.19 6.93 -7.47
N HIS A 64 -14.32 7.62 -6.32
CA HIS A 64 -15.49 8.42 -6.00
C HIS A 64 -15.68 9.59 -6.95
N VAL A 65 -14.61 10.32 -7.27
CA VAL A 65 -14.66 11.45 -8.19
C VAL A 65 -14.83 10.98 -9.64
N ARG A 66 -14.22 9.87 -10.03
CA ARG A 66 -14.32 9.30 -11.38
C ARG A 66 -14.03 7.79 -11.38
N PRO A 67 -14.94 6.93 -11.85
CA PRO A 67 -16.23 7.22 -12.51
C PRO A 67 -17.36 7.59 -11.55
N GLY A 68 -17.18 7.43 -10.25
CA GLY A 68 -18.18 7.52 -9.20
C GLY A 68 -18.47 6.15 -8.58
N ASP A 69 -18.43 6.07 -7.26
CA ASP A 69 -18.66 4.83 -6.49
C ASP A 69 -20.04 4.22 -6.75
N LYS A 70 -21.07 5.04 -6.96
CA LYS A 70 -22.41 4.57 -7.29
C LYS A 70 -22.49 3.86 -8.65
N ILE A 71 -21.70 4.33 -9.63
CA ILE A 71 -21.58 3.66 -10.93
C ILE A 71 -20.89 2.30 -10.74
N VAL A 72 -19.79 2.26 -9.98
CA VAL A 72 -19.11 1.01 -9.67
C VAL A 72 -20.02 0.03 -8.94
N LYS A 73 -20.86 0.50 -7.98
CA LYS A 73 -21.87 -0.33 -7.31
C LYS A 73 -22.85 -0.94 -8.32
N GLN A 74 -23.40 -0.14 -9.25
CA GLN A 74 -24.33 -0.62 -10.28
C GLN A 74 -23.71 -1.69 -11.20
N LEU A 75 -22.39 -1.63 -11.38
CA LEU A 75 -21.61 -2.61 -12.17
C LEU A 75 -21.14 -3.82 -11.34
N GLY A 76 -21.55 -3.92 -10.07
CA GLY A 76 -21.32 -5.07 -9.21
C GLY A 76 -20.03 -4.99 -8.36
N GLY A 77 -19.52 -3.78 -8.13
CA GLY A 77 -18.32 -3.52 -7.32
C GLY A 77 -17.02 -3.63 -8.10
N LEU A 78 -15.90 -3.27 -7.45
CA LEU A 78 -14.57 -3.23 -8.11
C LEU A 78 -14.14 -4.57 -8.68
N HIS A 79 -14.39 -5.67 -8.00
CA HIS A 79 -14.00 -7.00 -8.46
C HIS A 79 -14.57 -7.32 -9.86
N LYS A 80 -15.84 -7.04 -10.09
CA LYS A 80 -16.46 -7.20 -11.42
C LYS A 80 -16.01 -6.13 -12.40
N PHE A 81 -15.92 -4.89 -11.94
CA PHE A 81 -15.55 -3.75 -12.77
C PHE A 81 -14.13 -3.86 -13.34
N MET A 82 -13.17 -4.34 -12.53
CA MET A 82 -11.76 -4.52 -12.92
C MET A 82 -11.46 -5.92 -13.51
N VAL A 83 -12.38 -6.88 -13.39
CA VAL A 83 -12.12 -8.30 -13.67
C VAL A 83 -10.97 -8.82 -12.79
N TRP A 84 -11.11 -8.64 -11.47
CA TRP A 84 -10.16 -9.06 -10.45
C TRP A 84 -10.86 -9.90 -9.38
N ASP A 85 -10.39 -11.12 -9.15
CA ASP A 85 -11.05 -12.11 -8.28
C ASP A 85 -10.39 -12.29 -6.91
N LYS A 86 -9.24 -11.62 -6.67
CA LYS A 86 -8.50 -11.67 -5.40
C LYS A 86 -8.79 -10.46 -4.51
N PRO A 87 -8.28 -10.44 -3.27
CA PRO A 87 -8.51 -9.32 -2.36
C PRO A 87 -8.17 -7.95 -2.94
N ILE A 88 -9.01 -6.96 -2.60
CA ILE A 88 -8.79 -5.53 -2.86
C ILE A 88 -8.83 -4.81 -1.53
N LEU A 89 -7.85 -3.94 -1.28
CA LEU A 89 -7.90 -2.95 -0.22
C LEU A 89 -8.26 -1.60 -0.82
N THR A 90 -9.22 -0.87 -0.23
CA THR A 90 -9.45 0.54 -0.55
C THR A 90 -8.94 1.41 0.57
N ASP A 91 -8.18 2.47 0.22
CA ASP A 91 -7.74 3.47 1.19
C ASP A 91 -8.92 4.29 1.73
N SER A 92 -8.68 5.09 2.78
CA SER A 92 -9.73 5.92 3.38
C SER A 92 -10.20 7.09 2.50
N GLY A 93 -9.38 7.48 1.51
CA GLY A 93 -9.52 8.73 0.77
C GLY A 93 -8.97 9.95 1.54
N GLY A 94 -8.69 9.81 2.82
CA GLY A 94 -8.23 10.91 3.68
C GLY A 94 -6.92 11.54 3.21
N PHE A 95 -5.89 10.74 2.96
CA PHE A 95 -4.60 11.25 2.52
C PHE A 95 -4.69 12.07 1.22
N GLN A 96 -5.48 11.64 0.23
CA GLN A 96 -5.67 12.39 -1.02
C GLN A 96 -6.37 13.72 -0.78
N VAL A 97 -7.33 13.77 0.12
CA VAL A 97 -7.99 15.00 0.57
C VAL A 97 -6.95 15.93 1.22
N PHE A 98 -6.06 15.39 2.06
CA PHE A 98 -5.02 16.18 2.72
C PHE A 98 -3.90 16.62 1.77
N SER A 99 -3.51 15.81 0.80
CA SER A 99 -2.39 16.09 -0.10
C SER A 99 -2.75 16.89 -1.35
N LEU A 100 -3.96 16.72 -1.90
CA LEU A 100 -4.37 17.32 -3.16
C LEU A 100 -5.21 18.59 -3.00
N ALA A 101 -5.90 18.76 -1.90
CA ALA A 101 -6.77 19.91 -1.67
C ALA A 101 -6.00 21.12 -1.12
N LYS A 102 -5.78 22.13 -1.97
CA LYS A 102 -5.17 23.42 -1.54
C LYS A 102 -6.04 24.20 -0.54
N LEU A 103 -7.38 24.05 -0.65
CA LEU A 103 -8.37 24.65 0.23
C LEU A 103 -9.22 23.55 0.84
N ARG A 104 -8.94 23.23 2.11
CA ARG A 104 -9.71 22.27 2.89
C ARG A 104 -10.12 22.88 4.22
N LYS A 105 -11.30 22.50 4.70
CA LYS A 105 -11.76 22.86 6.03
C LYS A 105 -12.10 21.58 6.79
N ILE A 106 -11.28 21.30 7.81
CA ILE A 106 -11.44 20.15 8.69
C ILE A 106 -12.37 20.57 9.83
N LYS A 107 -13.37 19.77 10.09
CA LYS A 107 -14.31 19.90 11.19
C LYS A 107 -14.51 18.57 11.89
N GLU A 108 -15.26 18.54 12.97
CA GLU A 108 -15.58 17.31 13.69
C GLU A 108 -16.44 16.36 12.84
N GLU A 109 -17.36 16.89 12.04
CA GLU A 109 -18.18 16.08 11.15
C GLU A 109 -17.43 15.44 9.99
N GLY A 110 -16.32 16.06 9.51
CA GLY A 110 -15.56 15.60 8.36
C GLY A 110 -14.78 16.74 7.69
N VAL A 111 -14.44 16.57 6.41
CA VAL A 111 -13.62 17.51 5.65
C VAL A 111 -14.37 18.04 4.43
N TYR A 112 -14.39 19.35 4.29
CA TYR A 112 -14.86 20.07 3.10
C TYR A 112 -13.68 20.44 2.21
N PHE A 113 -13.72 20.12 0.95
CA PHE A 113 -12.67 20.41 -0.01
C PHE A 113 -13.20 20.50 -1.45
N ASN A 114 -12.35 20.92 -2.37
CA ASN A 114 -12.72 21.02 -3.78
C ASN A 114 -12.10 19.90 -4.59
N SER A 115 -12.88 19.30 -5.48
CA SER A 115 -12.41 18.30 -6.46
C SER A 115 -11.23 18.87 -7.28
N HIS A 116 -10.19 18.07 -7.42
CA HIS A 116 -9.01 18.43 -8.24
C HIS A 116 -9.28 18.34 -9.75
N ILE A 117 -10.43 17.76 -10.16
CA ILE A 117 -10.80 17.58 -11.56
C ILE A 117 -11.52 18.81 -12.10
N ASP A 118 -12.56 19.27 -11.39
CA ASP A 118 -13.50 20.29 -11.86
C ASP A 118 -13.81 21.37 -10.81
N GLY A 119 -13.19 21.26 -9.62
CA GLY A 119 -13.31 22.26 -8.56
C GLY A 119 -14.62 22.25 -7.79
N HIS A 120 -15.55 21.31 -8.05
CA HIS A 120 -16.79 21.25 -7.27
C HIS A 120 -16.51 20.92 -5.80
N LYS A 121 -17.40 21.40 -4.91
CA LYS A 121 -17.27 21.15 -3.48
C LYS A 121 -17.66 19.73 -3.12
N ILE A 122 -16.81 19.08 -2.35
CA ILE A 122 -17.01 17.72 -1.83
C ILE A 122 -16.97 17.80 -0.30
N PHE A 123 -17.85 17.04 0.34
CA PHE A 123 -17.76 16.72 1.75
C PHE A 123 -17.46 15.23 1.89
N THR A 124 -16.52 14.87 2.75
CA THR A 124 -16.24 13.48 3.13
C THR A 124 -15.97 13.43 4.62
N GLY A 125 -16.71 12.62 5.31
CA GLY A 125 -16.51 12.25 6.70
C GLY A 125 -16.40 10.74 6.86
N PRO A 126 -16.37 10.25 8.09
CA PRO A 126 -16.30 8.81 8.38
C PRO A 126 -17.40 8.01 7.68
N GLU A 127 -18.64 8.45 7.77
CA GLU A 127 -19.78 7.75 7.18
C GLU A 127 -19.74 7.76 5.65
N GLU A 128 -19.43 8.89 5.03
CA GLU A 128 -19.31 9.01 3.58
C GLU A 128 -18.17 8.13 3.05
N SER A 129 -17.01 8.11 3.72
CA SER A 129 -15.90 7.25 3.34
C SER A 129 -16.29 5.77 3.39
N MET A 130 -16.98 5.32 4.44
CA MET A 130 -17.46 3.94 4.54
C MET A 130 -18.51 3.61 3.48
N GLN A 131 -19.44 4.53 3.19
CA GLN A 131 -20.45 4.36 2.14
C GLN A 131 -19.82 4.22 0.75
N ILE A 132 -18.82 5.05 0.45
CA ILE A 132 -18.06 4.98 -0.82
C ILE A 132 -17.37 3.62 -0.91
N GLN A 133 -16.64 3.20 0.12
CA GLN A 133 -15.90 1.93 0.11
C GLN A 133 -16.85 0.71 0.06
N SER A 134 -18.02 0.79 0.71
CA SER A 134 -19.08 -0.23 0.60
C SER A 134 -19.65 -0.32 -0.83
N ASN A 135 -19.83 0.80 -1.52
CA ASN A 135 -20.24 0.83 -2.93
C ASN A 135 -19.16 0.25 -3.85
N LEU A 136 -17.89 0.51 -3.55
CA LEU A 136 -16.74 -0.09 -4.25
C LEU A 136 -16.62 -1.59 -3.97
N ALA A 137 -17.15 -2.07 -2.85
CA ALA A 137 -17.21 -3.46 -2.41
C ALA A 137 -15.82 -4.12 -2.27
N SER A 138 -14.82 -3.36 -1.79
CA SER A 138 -13.49 -3.90 -1.50
C SER A 138 -13.54 -4.99 -0.43
N THR A 139 -12.48 -5.79 -0.35
CA THR A 139 -12.31 -6.80 0.70
C THR A 139 -12.01 -6.16 2.04
N ILE A 140 -11.10 -5.18 2.02
CA ILE A 140 -10.62 -4.44 3.18
C ILE A 140 -10.85 -2.95 2.94
N ALA A 141 -11.52 -2.28 3.86
CA ALA A 141 -11.69 -0.83 3.88
C ALA A 141 -10.83 -0.22 4.97
N MET A 142 -10.22 0.95 4.68
CA MET A 142 -9.50 1.73 5.68
C MET A 142 -10.43 2.74 6.34
N ALA A 143 -10.31 2.89 7.67
CA ALA A 143 -11.04 3.92 8.39
C ALA A 143 -10.62 5.32 7.94
N PHE A 144 -11.58 6.26 7.93
CA PHE A 144 -11.29 7.65 7.60
C PHE A 144 -10.50 8.30 8.74
N ASP A 145 -9.38 8.93 8.40
CA ASP A 145 -8.41 9.47 9.35
C ASP A 145 -7.95 10.87 8.96
N GLU A 146 -7.35 11.57 9.89
CA GLU A 146 -6.60 12.80 9.63
C GLU A 146 -5.10 12.50 9.73
N CYS A 147 -4.37 12.77 8.63
CA CYS A 147 -2.93 12.60 8.55
C CYS A 147 -2.24 13.97 8.78
N PRO A 148 -1.81 14.30 10.02
CA PRO A 148 -1.09 15.53 10.27
C PRO A 148 0.32 15.47 9.64
N SER A 149 0.84 16.66 9.27
CA SER A 149 2.22 16.77 8.76
C SER A 149 3.23 16.34 9.83
N SER A 150 4.35 15.75 9.42
CA SER A 150 5.46 15.37 10.30
C SER A 150 6.07 16.57 11.06
N VAL A 151 5.89 17.79 10.54
CA VAL A 151 6.36 19.05 11.15
C VAL A 151 5.26 19.82 11.89
N ALA A 152 4.07 19.24 12.06
CA ALA A 152 2.97 19.87 12.81
C ALA A 152 3.31 19.98 14.30
N ASP A 153 2.82 21.05 14.94
CA ASP A 153 3.01 21.21 16.38
C ASP A 153 2.24 20.13 17.18
N ARG A 154 2.76 19.87 18.39
CA ARG A 154 2.29 18.79 19.24
C ARG A 154 0.80 18.91 19.60
N ASP A 155 0.34 20.13 19.91
CA ASP A 155 -1.04 20.37 20.35
C ASP A 155 -2.02 20.12 19.19
N TYR A 156 -1.64 20.48 17.98
CA TYR A 156 -2.42 20.17 16.79
C TYR A 156 -2.48 18.65 16.54
N VAL A 157 -1.32 17.98 16.64
CA VAL A 157 -1.24 16.52 16.44
C VAL A 157 -2.11 15.79 17.45
N GLN A 158 -2.09 16.18 18.73
CA GLN A 158 -2.96 15.59 19.75
C GLN A 158 -4.45 15.74 19.39
N LYS A 159 -4.89 16.94 19.02
CA LYS A 159 -6.29 17.18 18.60
C LYS A 159 -6.68 16.40 17.36
N SER A 160 -5.76 16.24 16.42
CA SER A 160 -5.96 15.46 15.19
C SER A 160 -6.13 13.97 15.50
N VAL A 161 -5.30 13.43 16.40
CA VAL A 161 -5.36 12.04 16.84
C VAL A 161 -6.65 11.75 17.61
N ASP A 162 -7.04 12.64 18.53
CA ASP A 162 -8.31 12.52 19.28
C ASP A 162 -9.51 12.52 18.34
N ARG A 163 -9.49 13.35 17.29
CA ARG A 163 -10.50 13.36 16.23
C ARG A 163 -10.51 12.07 15.43
N THR A 164 -9.34 11.59 15.02
CA THR A 164 -9.18 10.33 14.28
C THR A 164 -9.74 9.15 15.10
N THR A 165 -9.54 9.12 16.41
CA THR A 165 -10.11 8.11 17.30
C THR A 165 -11.65 8.15 17.28
N ARG A 166 -12.26 9.34 17.38
CA ARG A 166 -13.73 9.51 17.30
C ARG A 166 -14.26 9.12 15.92
N TRP A 167 -13.55 9.50 14.87
CA TRP A 167 -13.90 9.13 13.49
C TRP A 167 -13.83 7.62 13.26
N LEU A 168 -12.86 6.93 13.85
CA LEU A 168 -12.75 5.47 13.78
C LEU A 168 -13.97 4.79 14.39
N ALA A 169 -14.46 5.26 15.54
CA ALA A 169 -15.68 4.73 16.15
C ALA A 169 -16.91 4.89 15.24
N ARG A 170 -17.03 6.05 14.57
CA ARG A 170 -18.07 6.31 13.58
C ARG A 170 -17.92 5.40 12.34
N CYS A 171 -16.70 5.23 11.82
CA CYS A 171 -16.43 4.28 10.72
C CYS A 171 -16.88 2.87 11.07
N LYS A 172 -16.53 2.39 12.29
CA LYS A 172 -16.91 1.05 12.75
C LYS A 172 -18.42 0.87 12.82
N ALA A 173 -19.13 1.86 13.38
CA ALA A 173 -20.60 1.82 13.47
C ALA A 173 -21.26 1.83 12.07
N GLU A 174 -20.77 2.68 11.17
CA GLU A 174 -21.31 2.77 9.81
C GLU A 174 -20.99 1.51 8.99
N MET A 175 -19.79 0.93 9.11
CA MET A 175 -19.44 -0.34 8.48
C MET A 175 -20.40 -1.46 8.92
N ALA A 176 -20.65 -1.58 10.22
CA ALA A 176 -21.58 -2.59 10.74
C ALA A 176 -22.99 -2.39 10.18
N ARG A 177 -23.46 -1.14 10.11
CA ARG A 177 -24.75 -0.79 9.50
C ARG A 177 -24.79 -1.18 8.02
N LEU A 178 -23.79 -0.79 7.24
CA LEU A 178 -23.71 -1.07 5.80
C LEU A 178 -23.68 -2.57 5.52
N ASN A 179 -22.87 -3.33 6.26
CA ASN A 179 -22.75 -4.79 6.09
C ASN A 179 -24.07 -5.52 6.42
N SER A 180 -25.00 -4.90 7.18
CA SER A 180 -26.33 -5.45 7.46
C SER A 180 -27.38 -5.17 6.37
N LEU A 181 -27.13 -4.26 5.45
CA LEU A 181 -28.10 -3.86 4.43
C LEU A 181 -28.29 -4.96 3.36
N PRO A 182 -29.52 -5.15 2.85
CA PRO A 182 -29.81 -6.18 1.86
C PRO A 182 -29.10 -5.97 0.52
N ASP A 183 -28.87 -4.71 0.11
CA ASP A 183 -28.30 -4.29 -1.16
C ASP A 183 -26.77 -4.08 -1.12
N THR A 184 -26.13 -4.37 0.00
CA THR A 184 -24.66 -4.35 0.11
C THR A 184 -24.06 -5.52 -0.67
N ILE A 185 -23.11 -5.22 -1.55
CA ILE A 185 -22.45 -6.21 -2.41
C ILE A 185 -21.56 -7.12 -1.57
N ASN A 186 -20.63 -6.54 -0.78
CA ASN A 186 -19.76 -7.29 0.11
C ASN A 186 -20.17 -7.06 1.57
N LYS A 187 -20.93 -8.00 2.14
CA LYS A 187 -21.40 -7.96 3.54
C LYS A 187 -20.36 -8.39 4.56
N GLU A 188 -19.22 -8.89 4.10
CA GLU A 188 -18.07 -9.29 4.91
C GLU A 188 -16.88 -8.35 4.70
N GLN A 189 -17.13 -7.08 4.32
CA GLN A 189 -16.09 -6.08 4.18
C GLN A 189 -15.43 -5.82 5.53
N LEU A 190 -14.09 -5.88 5.55
CA LEU A 190 -13.26 -5.75 6.73
C LEU A 190 -12.86 -4.29 6.96
N LEU A 191 -12.64 -3.91 8.23
CA LEU A 191 -12.23 -2.56 8.61
C LEU A 191 -10.86 -2.57 9.28
N PHE A 192 -9.91 -1.82 8.71
CA PHE A 192 -8.62 -1.53 9.33
C PHE A 192 -8.62 -0.11 9.92
N GLY A 193 -8.20 0.01 11.17
CA GLY A 193 -7.95 1.29 11.83
C GLY A 193 -6.56 1.82 11.53
N ILE A 194 -6.36 3.15 11.63
CA ILE A 194 -5.10 3.81 11.31
C ILE A 194 -4.55 4.51 12.54
N ASN A 195 -3.36 4.11 12.99
CA ASN A 195 -2.57 4.81 13.98
C ASN A 195 -1.97 6.07 13.38
N GLN A 196 -2.18 7.22 14.01
CA GLN A 196 -1.62 8.51 13.66
C GLN A 196 -0.87 9.12 14.86
N GLY A 197 -0.14 10.23 14.66
CA GLY A 197 0.59 10.92 15.72
C GLY A 197 1.89 11.59 15.26
N ALA A 198 2.05 11.80 13.95
CA ALA A 198 3.27 12.39 13.35
C ALA A 198 4.54 11.64 13.86
N VAL A 199 5.53 12.36 14.40
CA VAL A 199 6.78 11.80 14.93
C VAL A 199 6.82 11.75 16.47
N TYR A 200 5.68 11.97 17.15
CA TYR A 200 5.56 11.96 18.61
C TYR A 200 5.24 10.55 19.11
N GLU A 201 6.22 9.88 19.70
CA GLU A 201 6.10 8.48 20.15
C GLU A 201 4.97 8.28 21.17
N ASP A 202 4.91 9.12 22.18
CA ASP A 202 3.92 9.01 23.25
C ASP A 202 2.49 9.18 22.75
N ILE A 203 2.23 10.14 21.84
CA ILE A 203 0.92 10.30 21.19
C ILE A 203 0.57 9.05 20.38
N ARG A 204 1.52 8.52 19.63
CA ARG A 204 1.31 7.33 18.83
C ARG A 204 1.05 6.08 19.67
N ILE A 205 1.78 5.92 20.78
CA ILE A 205 1.59 4.78 21.73
C ILE A 205 0.20 4.84 22.35
N GLU A 206 -0.22 5.99 22.86
CA GLU A 206 -1.56 6.15 23.43
C GLU A 206 -2.66 5.93 22.38
N HIS A 207 -2.46 6.42 21.17
CA HIS A 207 -3.39 6.16 20.07
C HIS A 207 -3.43 4.67 19.67
N ALA A 208 -2.27 3.99 19.64
CA ALA A 208 -2.22 2.55 19.35
C ALA A 208 -3.02 1.73 20.37
N LYS A 209 -2.87 2.07 21.66
CA LYS A 209 -3.68 1.46 22.73
C LYS A 209 -5.18 1.71 22.53
N ALA A 210 -5.56 2.96 22.28
CA ALA A 210 -6.96 3.35 22.10
C ALA A 210 -7.64 2.64 20.91
N ILE A 211 -6.97 2.55 19.76
CA ILE A 211 -7.54 1.86 18.59
C ILE A 211 -7.53 0.33 18.78
N SER A 212 -6.58 -0.22 19.52
CA SER A 212 -6.51 -1.67 19.80
C SER A 212 -7.70 -2.15 20.64
N GLU A 213 -8.25 -1.31 21.52
CA GLU A 213 -9.46 -1.61 22.31
C GLU A 213 -10.73 -1.69 21.46
N MET A 214 -10.71 -1.18 20.24
CA MET A 214 -11.88 -1.17 19.36
C MET A 214 -12.12 -2.50 18.63
N ASP A 215 -11.25 -3.52 18.79
CA ASP A 215 -11.35 -4.84 18.15
C ASP A 215 -11.71 -4.75 16.66
N LEU A 216 -10.74 -4.36 15.86
CA LEU A 216 -10.85 -4.24 14.41
C LEU A 216 -10.28 -5.49 13.70
N ASP A 217 -10.50 -5.58 12.38
CA ASP A 217 -9.99 -6.69 11.58
C ASP A 217 -8.48 -6.58 11.30
N GLY A 218 -7.93 -5.37 11.38
CA GLY A 218 -6.51 -5.08 11.25
C GLY A 218 -6.17 -3.64 11.63
N TYR A 219 -4.87 -3.35 11.69
CA TYR A 219 -4.35 -2.07 12.19
C TYR A 219 -3.24 -1.55 11.26
N ALA A 220 -3.32 -0.28 10.92
CA ALA A 220 -2.30 0.36 10.10
C ALA A 220 -1.53 1.41 10.88
N VAL A 221 -0.28 1.64 10.49
CA VAL A 221 0.52 2.78 10.89
C VAL A 221 0.59 3.73 9.71
N GLY A 222 -0.11 4.85 9.82
CA GLY A 222 -0.17 5.89 8.80
C GLY A 222 0.68 7.12 9.14
N GLY A 223 0.76 8.07 8.21
CA GLY A 223 1.45 9.34 8.41
C GLY A 223 2.97 9.22 8.58
N LEU A 224 3.57 8.17 8.04
CA LEU A 224 5.01 7.99 7.88
C LEU A 224 5.36 8.00 6.38
N ALA A 225 6.65 8.13 6.05
CA ALA A 225 7.16 8.34 4.69
C ALA A 225 6.60 9.63 4.03
N VAL A 226 6.35 10.66 4.84
CA VAL A 226 5.81 11.96 4.42
C VAL A 226 6.77 13.13 4.68
N GLY A 227 8.07 12.84 4.88
CA GLY A 227 9.14 13.83 5.05
C GLY A 227 10.11 13.59 6.19
N GLU A 228 9.84 12.63 7.06
CA GLU A 228 10.77 12.19 8.11
C GLU A 228 11.92 11.33 7.52
N THR A 229 12.99 11.13 8.28
CA THR A 229 14.07 10.22 7.92
C THR A 229 13.66 8.76 8.08
N HIS A 230 14.40 7.84 7.44
CA HIS A 230 14.15 6.40 7.63
C HIS A 230 14.38 5.98 9.08
N GLU A 231 15.38 6.56 9.75
CA GLU A 231 15.68 6.30 11.16
C GLU A 231 14.52 6.72 12.06
N GLU A 232 13.92 7.89 11.81
CA GLU A 232 12.74 8.34 12.54
C GLU A 232 11.54 7.42 12.30
N MET A 233 11.31 7.01 11.07
CA MET A 233 10.26 6.04 10.74
C MET A 233 10.47 4.72 11.51
N TYR A 234 11.69 4.16 11.51
CA TYR A 234 11.98 2.92 12.24
C TYR A 234 11.82 3.08 13.75
N ARG A 235 12.26 4.19 14.32
CA ARG A 235 12.08 4.52 15.73
C ARG A 235 10.59 4.53 16.11
N ILE A 236 9.74 5.15 15.28
CA ILE A 236 8.29 5.16 15.51
C ILE A 236 7.70 3.75 15.41
N LEU A 237 8.11 2.94 14.44
CA LEU A 237 7.65 1.55 14.33
C LEU A 237 8.05 0.73 15.55
N ASP A 238 9.28 0.88 16.03
CA ASP A 238 9.77 0.21 17.24
C ASP A 238 8.97 0.60 18.48
N ALA A 239 8.53 1.85 18.57
CA ALA A 239 7.71 2.35 19.67
C ALA A 239 6.25 1.88 19.60
N VAL A 240 5.66 1.80 18.40
CA VAL A 240 4.20 1.65 18.22
C VAL A 240 3.76 0.20 18.02
N VAL A 241 4.46 -0.56 17.18
CA VAL A 241 4.02 -1.91 16.78
C VAL A 241 3.83 -2.86 17.97
N PRO A 242 4.61 -2.81 19.08
CA PRO A 242 4.38 -3.64 20.25
C PRO A 242 3.02 -3.42 20.94
N TYR A 243 2.37 -2.27 20.73
CA TYR A 243 1.06 -1.95 21.30
C TYR A 243 -0.11 -2.28 20.39
N LEU A 244 0.14 -2.72 19.16
CA LEU A 244 -0.89 -3.20 18.25
C LEU A 244 -1.12 -4.71 18.47
N PRO A 245 -2.36 -5.22 18.25
CA PRO A 245 -2.68 -6.64 18.45
C PRO A 245 -1.84 -7.56 17.54
N GLN A 246 -1.06 -8.45 18.15
CA GLN A 246 -0.16 -9.34 17.40
C GLN A 246 -0.89 -10.47 16.65
N ASN A 247 -2.13 -10.75 17.04
CA ASN A 247 -3.04 -11.69 16.39
C ASN A 247 -3.92 -11.09 15.31
N LYS A 248 -3.57 -9.90 14.83
CA LYS A 248 -4.22 -9.19 13.72
C LYS A 248 -3.15 -8.69 12.74
N PRO A 249 -3.50 -8.49 11.46
CA PRO A 249 -2.56 -7.93 10.49
C PRO A 249 -2.18 -6.49 10.84
N THR A 250 -0.90 -6.17 10.65
CA THR A 250 -0.35 -4.82 10.80
C THR A 250 0.11 -4.29 9.44
N TYR A 251 -0.35 -3.10 9.06
CA TYR A 251 -0.09 -2.49 7.76
C TYR A 251 0.70 -1.18 7.90
N LEU A 252 1.83 -1.06 7.22
CA LEU A 252 2.60 0.19 7.10
C LEU A 252 2.27 0.88 5.79
N MET A 253 1.54 2.01 5.88
CA MET A 253 0.96 2.69 4.73
C MET A 253 2.00 3.49 3.94
N GLY A 254 1.97 3.36 2.62
CA GLY A 254 2.77 4.15 1.68
C GLY A 254 4.26 3.81 1.65
N VAL A 255 4.69 2.72 2.26
CA VAL A 255 6.09 2.30 2.37
C VAL A 255 6.31 1.00 1.58
N GLY A 256 7.32 0.88 0.76
CA GLY A 256 8.33 1.86 0.42
C GLY A 256 9.39 1.29 -0.50
N THR A 257 10.63 1.61 -0.21
CA THR A 257 11.76 0.97 -0.93
C THR A 257 11.94 -0.48 -0.49
N PRO A 258 12.62 -1.33 -1.29
CA PRO A 258 12.90 -2.71 -0.89
C PRO A 258 13.56 -2.82 0.50
N ALA A 259 14.49 -1.92 0.81
CA ALA A 259 15.15 -1.87 2.12
C ALA A 259 14.16 -1.53 3.26
N ASN A 260 13.25 -0.55 3.04
CA ASN A 260 12.24 -0.20 4.05
C ASN A 260 11.26 -1.35 4.32
N ILE A 261 10.94 -2.16 3.30
CA ILE A 261 10.09 -3.33 3.46
C ILE A 261 10.77 -4.37 4.37
N LEU A 262 12.04 -4.69 4.11
CA LEU A 262 12.82 -5.62 4.95
C LEU A 262 12.88 -5.14 6.41
N GLU A 263 13.13 -3.85 6.64
CA GLU A 263 13.12 -3.23 7.95
C GLU A 263 11.73 -3.24 8.62
N GLY A 264 10.67 -3.04 7.83
CA GLY A 264 9.29 -3.11 8.32
C GLY A 264 8.88 -4.52 8.72
N VAL A 265 9.22 -5.53 7.91
CA VAL A 265 8.95 -6.95 8.24
C VAL A 265 9.63 -7.35 9.55
N GLU A 266 10.91 -6.99 9.75
CA GLU A 266 11.62 -7.25 11.01
C GLU A 266 10.90 -6.68 12.23
N ARG A 267 10.18 -5.56 12.06
CA ARG A 267 9.41 -4.86 13.10
C ARG A 267 7.96 -5.34 13.26
N GLY A 268 7.56 -6.38 12.51
CA GLY A 268 6.26 -7.02 12.64
C GLY A 268 5.18 -6.47 11.70
N ILE A 269 5.56 -5.82 10.61
CA ILE A 269 4.61 -5.36 9.59
C ILE A 269 4.27 -6.51 8.63
N ASP A 270 2.99 -6.67 8.33
CA ASP A 270 2.43 -7.70 7.46
C ASP A 270 2.09 -7.19 6.06
N PHE A 271 1.60 -5.94 5.94
CA PHE A 271 1.10 -5.34 4.71
C PHE A 271 1.88 -4.09 4.35
N PHE A 272 2.19 -3.94 3.07
CA PHE A 272 2.88 -2.79 2.51
C PHE A 272 2.21 -2.36 1.21
N ASP A 273 2.28 -1.07 0.91
CA ASP A 273 1.98 -0.50 -0.40
C ASP A 273 2.94 0.64 -0.72
N CYS A 274 3.19 0.87 -1.98
CA CYS A 274 3.88 2.07 -2.42
C CYS A 274 3.67 2.27 -3.92
N VAL A 275 3.60 3.52 -4.35
CA VAL A 275 3.55 3.87 -5.78
C VAL A 275 4.94 3.79 -6.46
N TYR A 276 6.02 3.58 -5.72
CA TYR A 276 7.38 3.59 -6.27
C TYR A 276 7.61 2.58 -7.38
N PRO A 277 7.17 1.30 -7.31
CA PRO A 277 7.38 0.36 -8.40
C PRO A 277 6.84 0.87 -9.72
N SER A 278 5.58 1.28 -9.75
CA SER A 278 4.94 1.77 -10.98
C SER A 278 5.44 3.16 -11.37
N ARG A 279 5.63 4.08 -10.41
CA ARG A 279 6.15 5.43 -10.68
C ARG A 279 7.55 5.37 -11.26
N ASN A 280 8.47 4.66 -10.64
CA ASN A 280 9.84 4.50 -11.11
C ASN A 280 9.89 3.79 -12.46
N GLY A 281 9.12 2.71 -12.65
CA GLY A 281 9.04 1.98 -13.91
C GLY A 281 8.61 2.87 -15.08
N ARG A 282 7.60 3.73 -14.88
CA ARG A 282 7.16 4.69 -15.88
C ARG A 282 8.24 5.69 -16.31
N HIS A 283 9.25 5.90 -15.47
CA HIS A 283 10.40 6.78 -15.75
C HIS A 283 11.67 5.98 -16.09
N GLY A 284 11.55 4.71 -16.49
CA GLY A 284 12.67 3.86 -16.89
C GLY A 284 13.61 3.45 -15.76
N HIS A 285 13.20 3.64 -14.50
CA HIS A 285 13.95 3.17 -13.36
C HIS A 285 13.41 1.82 -12.89
N VAL A 286 14.28 0.82 -12.84
CA VAL A 286 13.95 -0.56 -12.46
C VAL A 286 14.73 -1.00 -11.24
N TYR A 287 14.13 -1.88 -10.44
CA TYR A 287 14.74 -2.47 -9.25
C TYR A 287 15.35 -3.83 -9.58
N THR A 288 16.49 -4.12 -9.01
CA THR A 288 17.18 -5.40 -9.13
C THR A 288 17.76 -5.82 -7.78
N ASN A 289 18.23 -7.05 -7.68
CA ASN A 289 18.94 -7.56 -6.49
C ASN A 289 20.23 -6.77 -6.17
N HIS A 290 20.73 -6.03 -7.16
CA HIS A 290 21.91 -5.17 -7.05
C HIS A 290 21.57 -3.68 -7.04
N GLY A 291 20.33 -3.32 -6.63
CA GLY A 291 19.87 -1.95 -6.52
C GLY A 291 19.12 -1.44 -7.74
N LYS A 292 19.06 -0.11 -7.87
CA LYS A 292 18.23 0.56 -8.86
C LYS A 292 19.01 0.89 -10.14
N MET A 293 18.43 0.61 -11.31
CA MET A 293 18.99 0.94 -12.62
C MET A 293 18.14 1.99 -13.33
N ASN A 294 18.80 2.87 -14.11
CA ASN A 294 18.13 3.79 -15.03
C ASN A 294 18.37 3.33 -16.47
N LEU A 295 17.37 2.75 -17.10
CA LEU A 295 17.48 2.20 -18.47
C LEU A 295 17.62 3.26 -19.56
N PHE A 296 17.48 4.55 -19.27
CA PHE A 296 17.81 5.62 -20.20
C PHE A 296 19.32 5.80 -20.42
N ASN A 297 20.17 5.25 -19.54
CA ASN A 297 21.62 5.39 -19.62
C ASN A 297 22.19 4.80 -20.93
N ALA A 298 23.16 5.48 -21.51
CA ALA A 298 23.78 5.11 -22.80
C ALA A 298 24.44 3.72 -22.75
N LYS A 299 24.98 3.32 -21.61
CA LYS A 299 25.64 2.01 -21.43
C LYS A 299 24.74 0.79 -21.74
N TYR A 300 23.42 0.98 -21.81
CA TYR A 300 22.47 -0.08 -22.15
C TYR A 300 22.08 -0.11 -23.64
N GLU A 301 22.66 0.73 -24.47
CA GLU A 301 22.33 0.84 -25.90
C GLU A 301 22.53 -0.46 -26.69
N LEU A 302 23.60 -1.19 -26.35
CA LEU A 302 23.96 -2.47 -26.97
C LEU A 302 23.85 -3.65 -25.99
N ASP A 303 23.22 -3.45 -24.82
CA ASP A 303 23.11 -4.47 -23.79
C ASP A 303 21.99 -5.47 -24.11
N THR A 304 22.34 -6.66 -24.55
CA THR A 304 21.42 -7.73 -24.94
C THR A 304 20.87 -8.53 -23.75
N ARG A 305 21.37 -8.27 -22.54
CA ARG A 305 20.90 -8.97 -21.31
C ARG A 305 19.52 -8.50 -20.90
N PRO A 306 18.75 -9.31 -20.15
CA PRO A 306 17.49 -8.88 -19.52
C PRO A 306 17.75 -7.79 -18.46
N ILE A 307 16.70 -7.18 -17.93
CA ILE A 307 16.82 -6.23 -16.81
C ILE A 307 17.59 -6.87 -15.66
N GLU A 308 17.23 -8.10 -15.31
CA GLU A 308 17.90 -8.90 -14.30
C GLU A 308 18.02 -10.35 -14.76
N GLU A 309 19.22 -10.90 -14.69
CA GLU A 309 19.48 -12.30 -15.06
C GLU A 309 18.83 -13.23 -14.04
N GLY A 310 18.18 -14.30 -14.53
CA GLY A 310 17.42 -15.24 -13.69
C GLY A 310 16.01 -14.79 -13.31
N CYS A 311 15.66 -13.52 -13.53
CA CYS A 311 14.32 -13.01 -13.24
C CYS A 311 13.27 -13.67 -14.15
N GLN A 312 12.15 -14.14 -13.55
CA GLN A 312 11.08 -14.84 -14.26
C GLN A 312 9.95 -13.92 -14.72
N CYS A 313 10.07 -12.59 -14.56
CA CYS A 313 9.04 -11.69 -15.05
C CYS A 313 8.95 -11.71 -16.59
N PRO A 314 7.76 -11.44 -17.17
CA PRO A 314 7.58 -11.43 -18.62
C PRO A 314 8.53 -10.48 -19.37
N ALA A 315 8.92 -9.36 -18.76
CA ALA A 315 9.85 -8.44 -19.37
C ALA A 315 11.25 -9.05 -19.50
N CYS A 316 11.79 -9.66 -18.44
CA CYS A 316 13.12 -10.27 -18.45
C CYS A 316 13.19 -11.55 -19.29
N GLN A 317 12.10 -12.30 -19.37
CA GLN A 317 12.07 -13.55 -20.15
C GLN A 317 12.13 -13.30 -21.67
N HIS A 318 11.73 -12.12 -22.13
CA HIS A 318 11.54 -11.89 -23.57
C HIS A 318 12.30 -10.70 -24.15
N TYR A 319 12.74 -9.74 -23.31
CA TYR A 319 13.25 -8.47 -23.80
C TYR A 319 14.59 -8.09 -23.20
N SER A 320 15.45 -7.51 -24.06
CA SER A 320 16.76 -6.99 -23.65
C SER A 320 16.68 -5.57 -23.11
N ARG A 321 17.67 -5.18 -22.30
CA ARG A 321 17.86 -3.79 -21.86
C ARG A 321 17.95 -2.82 -23.03
N ALA A 322 18.65 -3.20 -24.12
CA ALA A 322 18.77 -2.40 -25.33
C ALA A 322 17.41 -2.10 -25.98
N TYR A 323 16.57 -3.11 -26.13
CA TYR A 323 15.24 -2.93 -26.70
C TYR A 323 14.33 -2.08 -25.81
N ILE A 324 14.31 -2.35 -24.50
CA ILE A 324 13.51 -1.55 -23.56
C ILE A 324 13.99 -0.08 -23.56
N ARG A 325 15.32 0.15 -23.58
CA ARG A 325 15.88 1.50 -23.71
C ARG A 325 15.43 2.18 -24.99
N HIS A 326 15.46 1.48 -26.12
CA HIS A 326 14.97 2.01 -27.41
C HIS A 326 13.51 2.48 -27.28
N LEU A 327 12.64 1.63 -26.76
CA LEU A 327 11.22 1.95 -26.55
C LEU A 327 11.03 3.19 -25.65
N LEU A 328 11.77 3.27 -24.53
CA LEU A 328 11.73 4.43 -23.63
C LEU A 328 12.20 5.70 -24.31
N LYS A 329 13.27 5.66 -25.12
CA LYS A 329 13.77 6.79 -25.92
C LYS A 329 12.77 7.22 -27.00
N ALA A 330 12.11 6.26 -27.64
CA ALA A 330 11.06 6.49 -28.62
C ALA A 330 9.73 6.94 -27.99
N LYS A 331 9.63 6.96 -26.63
CA LYS A 331 8.42 7.26 -25.87
C LYS A 331 7.27 6.28 -26.16
N GLU A 332 7.61 5.04 -26.51
CA GLU A 332 6.64 3.96 -26.68
C GLU A 332 6.11 3.47 -25.35
N MET A 333 4.78 3.34 -25.24
CA MET A 333 4.13 2.91 -24.00
C MET A 333 4.56 1.50 -23.57
N LEU A 334 4.93 0.63 -24.51
CA LEU A 334 5.43 -0.71 -24.21
C LEU A 334 6.70 -0.67 -23.34
N GLY A 335 7.62 0.27 -23.60
CA GLY A 335 8.83 0.42 -22.78
C GLY A 335 8.51 0.73 -21.31
N MET A 336 7.57 1.66 -21.09
CA MET A 336 7.07 2.00 -19.76
C MET A 336 6.38 0.78 -19.10
N ARG A 337 5.49 0.10 -19.83
CA ARG A 337 4.77 -1.09 -19.35
C ARG A 337 5.73 -2.19 -18.91
N LEU A 338 6.75 -2.51 -19.69
CA LEU A 338 7.74 -3.54 -19.38
C LEU A 338 8.52 -3.21 -18.10
N CYS A 339 8.93 -1.96 -17.91
CA CYS A 339 9.60 -1.52 -16.68
C CYS A 339 8.68 -1.61 -15.45
N VAL A 340 7.41 -1.22 -15.58
CA VAL A 340 6.43 -1.29 -14.50
C VAL A 340 6.17 -2.76 -14.14
N LEU A 341 5.94 -3.60 -15.12
CA LEU A 341 5.68 -5.03 -14.94
C LEU A 341 6.84 -5.74 -14.22
N HIS A 342 8.10 -5.44 -14.64
CA HIS A 342 9.29 -5.94 -13.97
C HIS A 342 9.34 -5.49 -12.50
N ASN A 343 9.12 -4.21 -12.23
CA ASN A 343 9.19 -3.69 -10.86
C ASN A 343 8.11 -4.28 -9.95
N LEU A 344 6.88 -4.46 -10.45
CA LEU A 344 5.82 -5.09 -9.67
C LEU A 344 6.14 -6.56 -9.37
N TYR A 345 6.64 -7.29 -10.38
CA TYR A 345 7.12 -8.66 -10.19
C TYR A 345 8.24 -8.71 -9.14
N PHE A 346 9.24 -7.83 -9.24
CA PHE A 346 10.35 -7.76 -8.28
C PHE A 346 9.86 -7.61 -6.84
N TYR A 347 8.89 -6.71 -6.61
CA TYR A 347 8.33 -6.52 -5.26
C TYR A 347 7.54 -7.74 -4.78
N ASN A 348 6.67 -8.30 -5.63
CA ASN A 348 5.88 -9.48 -5.28
C ASN A 348 6.79 -10.69 -4.98
N HIS A 349 7.81 -10.91 -5.82
CA HIS A 349 8.75 -12.02 -5.65
C HIS A 349 9.64 -11.84 -4.41
N MET A 350 10.11 -10.63 -4.13
CA MET A 350 10.83 -10.33 -2.89
C MET A 350 9.98 -10.68 -1.65
N MET A 351 8.66 -10.39 -1.68
CA MET A 351 7.78 -10.79 -0.57
C MET A 351 7.62 -12.29 -0.46
N GLU A 352 7.65 -13.01 -1.57
CA GLU A 352 7.67 -14.48 -1.61
C GLU A 352 8.94 -15.02 -0.95
N GLU A 353 10.11 -14.53 -1.36
CA GLU A 353 11.40 -14.88 -0.74
C GLU A 353 11.46 -14.55 0.76
N ILE A 354 10.85 -13.43 1.19
CA ILE A 354 10.74 -13.08 2.62
C ILE A 354 9.91 -14.13 3.37
N ARG A 355 8.77 -14.56 2.82
CA ARG A 355 7.95 -15.61 3.42
C ARG A 355 8.69 -16.95 3.50
N ASP A 356 9.38 -17.34 2.45
CA ASP A 356 10.21 -18.54 2.41
C ASP A 356 11.33 -18.50 3.46
N ALA A 357 12.00 -17.35 3.61
CA ALA A 357 13.01 -17.15 4.63
C ALA A 357 12.43 -17.23 6.06
N LEU A 358 11.25 -16.67 6.30
CA LEU A 358 10.54 -16.81 7.59
C LEU A 358 10.14 -18.26 7.84
N ASP A 359 9.62 -18.97 6.83
CA ASP A 359 9.26 -20.38 6.94
C ASP A 359 10.51 -21.27 7.22
N ALA A 360 11.66 -20.91 6.65
CA ALA A 360 12.94 -21.56 6.92
C ALA A 360 13.56 -21.16 8.28
N GLY A 361 13.22 -19.99 8.84
CA GLY A 361 13.80 -19.45 10.08
C GLY A 361 15.18 -18.84 9.88
N ASN A 362 15.40 -18.21 8.72
CA ASN A 362 16.65 -17.54 8.37
C ASN A 362 16.42 -16.14 7.76
N PHE A 363 15.33 -15.48 8.16
CA PHE A 363 14.98 -14.15 7.66
C PHE A 363 16.07 -13.10 7.93
N ALA A 364 16.71 -13.15 9.10
CA ALA A 364 17.79 -12.22 9.45
C ALA A 364 18.97 -12.31 8.45
N GLU A 365 19.36 -13.53 8.06
CA GLU A 365 20.41 -13.78 7.07
C GLU A 365 19.98 -13.31 5.67
N TYR A 366 18.77 -13.63 5.28
CA TYR A 366 18.18 -13.17 4.01
C TYR A 366 18.16 -11.64 3.93
N LYS A 367 17.65 -10.96 4.97
CA LYS A 367 17.63 -9.49 5.07
C LYS A 367 19.04 -8.92 4.87
N LYS A 368 20.03 -9.44 5.59
CA LYS A 368 21.41 -8.98 5.50
C LYS A 368 21.95 -9.09 4.08
N MET A 369 21.82 -10.25 3.46
CA MET A 369 22.24 -10.52 2.08
C MET A 369 21.61 -9.52 1.09
N ARG A 370 20.30 -9.26 1.21
CA ARG A 370 19.57 -8.34 0.32
C ARG A 370 20.02 -6.90 0.49
N LEU A 371 20.23 -6.44 1.72
CA LEU A 371 20.70 -5.08 2.00
C LEU A 371 22.12 -4.86 1.47
N GLU A 372 23.02 -5.83 1.62
CA GLU A 372 24.39 -5.79 1.05
C GLU A 372 24.34 -5.68 -0.48
N GLY A 373 23.51 -6.46 -1.16
CA GLY A 373 23.33 -6.37 -2.62
C GLY A 373 22.83 -5.00 -3.08
N PHE A 374 21.91 -4.38 -2.34
CA PHE A 374 21.42 -3.03 -2.67
C PHE A 374 22.51 -1.95 -2.48
N GLU A 375 23.40 -2.08 -1.49
CA GLU A 375 24.52 -1.15 -1.28
C GLU A 375 25.60 -1.28 -2.36
N GLU A 376 25.97 -2.49 -2.77
CA GLU A 376 26.90 -2.73 -3.88
C GLU A 376 26.44 -2.03 -5.17
N GLY A 377 25.14 -2.09 -5.47
CA GLY A 377 24.57 -1.41 -6.61
C GLY A 377 24.68 0.11 -6.54
N LYS A 378 24.59 0.70 -5.35
CA LYS A 378 24.82 2.15 -5.15
C LYS A 378 26.28 2.54 -5.42
N ILE A 379 27.23 1.73 -4.99
CA ILE A 379 28.66 1.97 -5.20
C ILE A 379 28.99 1.88 -6.70
N ASN A 380 28.51 0.85 -7.38
CA ASN A 380 28.74 0.62 -8.80
C ASN A 380 28.04 1.63 -9.71
N SER A 381 26.99 2.28 -9.25
CA SER A 381 26.28 3.34 -10.02
C SER A 381 26.97 4.70 -9.98
N LYS A 382 27.92 4.90 -9.04
CA LYS A 382 28.73 6.13 -8.91
C LYS A 382 30.04 6.07 -9.67
N ARG A 383 30.41 4.91 -10.19
CA ARG A 383 31.56 4.68 -11.11
C ARG A 383 31.05 4.62 -12.56
#